data_4766348f9f1b18ea6448302d69c5a4fc
#
_entry.id   4766348f9f1b18ea6448302d69c5a4fc
#
_cell.length_a   1.000
_cell.length_b   1.000
_cell.length_c   1.000
_cell.angle_alpha   90.00
_cell.angle_beta   90.00
_cell.angle_gamma   90.00
#
_symmetry.space_group_name_H-M   'P 1'
#
loop_
_entity.id
_entity.type
_entity.pdbx_description
1 polymer ?
#
loop_
_entity_poly.entity_id
_entity_poly.type
_entity_poly.pdbx_seq_one_letter_code
_entity_poly.pdbx_strand_id
1 'polypeptide(L)'
;MEGFTGFRRKRRHTDDSDEEEEDNTRISLGFGTSFQPAKQTSQPQTPKNDKPIKSRSATPAPDPGFAEFNKHSKGVALKMLEKMGWKMGQGLGASGEGIVNPIEVKQRPKGMGLQFRGFDERTDQTKVEAKLKNGEPLSEEEELKPKREAWKSQKKRKPKAVYKTAAEVVAEIQQQQQPLTSQKVLDMTGPGIREISLADIKRSDSPTLMETTTRLPELRHNLRLIVDLARSDLENLSREKQTTSFKMTALKNELDAIGKSMDSDRERFRKLEKIKEIASDLERISKDALATGAYEAASITALFGEKFDILEKEFSLEIKEMNLDALVVSVWAPILKYRTVHWNVLDDPSWGINDFKRWKRLLPSNDDDESEWSWTRNGRVPKQKLVCTPFETMMNTVWLSKVRSTINNQWDIHDPEPLVQLMSEWEPVLPRFIFENIIQQLILPKIVQAVQDWNPRTDEVMIHTWIHPWLPILKAWRLADLFTTIRQKMAIVLRQWHPSDESALHIILPWKDIWTSEQTEQFVLRSILPKLTNTLRDEFEVNPRNQELDSLIWCLAWKDMLSQTVLGQLLENEFFNKWLHVLFQWLSLDITQVNYDEIRTWYLWWRQLFDSYGLNTNKHVMKGFKDGLDLMNRALNDELGT
;
A
#
# COMPACT_ATOMS: atom_id res chain seq x y z
N MET A 1 51.01 32.91 -38.36
CA MET A 1 50.94 31.78 -39.26
C MET A 1 49.64 31.09 -38.89
N GLU A 2 48.62 31.43 -39.60
CA GLU A 2 47.93 30.67 -40.65
C GLU A 2 47.13 29.54 -40.06
N GLY A 3 45.81 29.35 -40.23
CA GLY A 3 44.87 29.93 -41.16
C GLY A 3 43.57 29.14 -41.03
N PHE A 4 42.46 29.85 -41.07
CA PHE A 4 41.33 29.73 -42.00
C PHE A 4 40.79 28.30 -42.24
N THR A 5 39.46 28.04 -42.21
CA THR A 5 38.23 28.53 -42.88
C THR A 5 37.01 27.86 -42.22
N GLY A 6 35.84 28.35 -42.02
CA GLY A 6 34.98 29.35 -42.66
C GLY A 6 34.02 28.81 -43.71
N PHE A 7 32.72 28.59 -43.41
CA PHE A 7 31.57 28.67 -44.35
C PHE A 7 30.28 28.71 -43.49
N ARG A 8 29.55 29.75 -43.36
CA ARG A 8 28.68 30.70 -44.09
C ARG A 8 27.49 30.06 -44.84
N ARG A 9 26.32 30.37 -44.31
CA ARG A 9 25.06 30.91 -44.87
C ARG A 9 24.26 30.14 -45.93
N LYS A 10 22.92 30.07 -45.73
CA LYS A 10 21.96 30.86 -46.53
C LYS A 10 20.55 30.88 -45.87
N ARG A 11 20.10 32.14 -45.64
CA ARG A 11 18.69 32.50 -45.51
C ARG A 11 18.07 32.57 -46.90
N ARG A 12 16.79 32.27 -47.03
CA ARG A 12 15.90 32.92 -48.01
C ARG A 12 14.52 33.15 -47.36
N HIS A 13 14.16 34.39 -47.37
CA HIS A 13 12.90 35.07 -47.25
C HIS A 13 12.12 34.93 -48.58
N THR A 14 10.79 34.81 -48.52
CA THR A 14 9.80 35.49 -49.40
C THR A 14 8.43 35.22 -48.82
N ASP A 15 7.82 36.24 -48.64
CA ASP A 15 6.57 36.92 -48.47
C ASP A 15 5.40 36.29 -49.26
N ASP A 16 4.26 36.54 -48.64
CA ASP A 16 2.97 37.04 -49.05
C ASP A 16 1.80 36.10 -49.35
N SER A 17 0.73 36.57 -48.72
CA SER A 17 -0.70 36.71 -49.07
C SER A 17 -1.66 35.57 -48.70
N ASP A 18 -2.52 35.96 -47.79
CA ASP A 18 -3.99 35.86 -47.68
C ASP A 18 -4.70 34.71 -48.43
N GLU A 19 -5.49 33.94 -47.70
CA GLU A 19 -6.91 33.78 -47.91
C GLU A 19 -7.51 32.84 -46.83
N GLU A 20 -8.65 33.22 -46.34
CA GLU A 20 -9.53 32.51 -45.38
C GLU A 20 -10.09 31.26 -46.06
N GLU A 21 -10.12 30.11 -45.36
CA GLU A 21 -11.19 29.12 -45.44
C GLU A 21 -11.26 28.25 -44.22
N GLU A 22 -12.43 28.19 -43.61
CA GLU A 22 -12.85 27.24 -42.61
C GLU A 22 -12.73 25.83 -43.14
N ASP A 23 -12.07 24.92 -42.43
CA ASP A 23 -12.53 23.54 -42.48
C ASP A 23 -12.08 22.68 -41.27
N ASN A 24 -13.03 21.86 -40.86
CA ASN A 24 -13.05 20.84 -39.87
C ASN A 24 -11.82 19.94 -39.91
N THR A 25 -11.04 19.84 -38.85
CA THR A 25 -10.09 18.75 -38.67
C THR A 25 -10.49 17.82 -37.53
N ARG A 26 -11.04 16.69 -37.92
CA ARG A 26 -11.13 15.45 -37.14
C ARG A 26 -9.72 15.01 -36.74
N ILE A 27 -9.49 14.89 -35.45
CA ILE A 27 -8.31 14.23 -34.92
C ILE A 27 -8.53 12.71 -35.01
N SER A 28 -7.82 12.09 -35.94
CA SER A 28 -7.71 10.64 -36.08
C SER A 28 -6.53 10.15 -35.22
N LEU A 29 -6.85 9.45 -34.14
CA LEU A 29 -5.87 8.67 -33.36
C LEU A 29 -5.65 7.33 -34.05
N GLY A 30 -4.58 7.20 -34.83
CA GLY A 30 -4.13 5.96 -35.42
C GLY A 30 -3.31 5.13 -34.43
N PHE A 31 -3.86 4.03 -33.93
CA PHE A 31 -3.11 2.95 -33.32
C PHE A 31 -2.76 1.93 -34.40
N GLY A 32 -1.51 1.94 -34.86
CA GLY A 32 -0.95 0.90 -35.69
C GLY A 32 -0.09 -0.03 -34.84
N THR A 33 -0.56 -1.23 -34.57
CA THR A 33 0.27 -2.36 -34.15
C THR A 33 0.15 -3.47 -35.16
N SER A 34 1.21 -3.69 -35.91
CA SER A 34 1.38 -4.83 -36.81
C SER A 34 1.66 -6.09 -36.01
N PHE A 35 0.77 -7.07 -36.08
CA PHE A 35 1.03 -8.46 -35.66
C PHE A 35 1.29 -9.31 -36.90
N GLN A 36 2.47 -9.92 -36.96
CA GLN A 36 2.75 -11.04 -37.87
C GLN A 36 2.45 -12.37 -37.15
N PRO A 37 1.89 -13.39 -37.82
CA PRO A 37 1.56 -14.65 -37.18
C PRO A 37 2.71 -15.65 -37.24
N ALA A 38 3.08 -16.21 -36.10
CA ALA A 38 3.99 -17.36 -36.03
C ALA A 38 3.22 -18.68 -36.11
N LYS A 39 3.83 -19.63 -36.82
CA LYS A 39 3.36 -20.94 -37.22
C LYS A 39 3.13 -21.90 -36.03
N GLN A 40 2.14 -22.76 -36.24
CA GLN A 40 1.77 -23.92 -35.45
C GLN A 40 2.89 -24.96 -35.29
N THR A 41 3.02 -25.55 -34.12
CA THR A 41 3.41 -26.96 -33.95
C THR A 41 2.77 -27.58 -32.72
N SER A 42 1.96 -28.59 -32.99
CA SER A 42 1.66 -29.85 -32.26
C SER A 42 1.38 -29.89 -30.77
N GLN A 43 0.22 -30.41 -30.48
CA GLN A 43 -0.28 -30.95 -29.20
C GLN A 43 0.57 -32.11 -28.65
N PRO A 44 0.47 -32.42 -27.36
CA PRO A 44 -0.18 -33.66 -26.99
C PRO A 44 -1.24 -33.57 -25.89
N GLN A 45 -1.99 -34.62 -25.82
CA GLN A 45 -3.27 -34.95 -25.24
C GLN A 45 -3.36 -34.94 -23.70
N THR A 46 -4.56 -34.76 -23.23
CA THR A 46 -5.16 -34.83 -21.90
C THR A 46 -4.95 -36.15 -21.14
N PRO A 47 -5.22 -36.14 -19.80
CA PRO A 47 -6.38 -36.95 -19.38
C PRO A 47 -7.41 -36.20 -18.51
N LYS A 48 -8.64 -36.59 -18.70
CA LYS A 48 -9.88 -36.22 -18.02
C LYS A 48 -9.86 -36.61 -16.54
N ASN A 49 -10.44 -35.79 -15.70
CA ASN A 49 -11.18 -36.26 -14.54
C ASN A 49 -12.30 -35.29 -14.19
N ASP A 50 -13.49 -35.81 -14.32
CA ASP A 50 -14.77 -35.17 -14.01
C ASP A 50 -15.00 -35.08 -12.50
N LYS A 51 -15.45 -33.91 -12.02
CA LYS A 51 -16.49 -33.80 -10.98
C LYS A 51 -17.13 -32.40 -11.02
N PRO A 52 -18.47 -32.28 -10.99
CA PRO A 52 -19.18 -31.04 -11.21
C PRO A 52 -19.33 -30.23 -9.91
N ILE A 53 -18.88 -28.99 -9.95
CA ILE A 53 -19.24 -28.00 -8.93
C ILE A 53 -20.44 -27.23 -9.47
N LYS A 54 -21.57 -27.38 -8.80
CA LYS A 54 -22.80 -26.62 -9.04
C LYS A 54 -22.62 -25.18 -8.63
N SER A 55 -22.41 -24.27 -9.57
CA SER A 55 -22.61 -22.84 -9.39
C SER A 55 -23.98 -22.44 -9.91
N ARG A 56 -24.90 -22.14 -8.99
CA ARG A 56 -26.14 -21.45 -9.28
C ARG A 56 -25.82 -19.96 -9.42
N SER A 57 -25.68 -19.46 -10.64
CA SER A 57 -25.96 -18.08 -10.96
C SER A 57 -27.06 -18.06 -12.00
N ALA A 58 -28.27 -17.75 -11.56
CA ALA A 58 -29.37 -17.44 -12.45
C ALA A 58 -29.07 -16.12 -13.14
N THR A 59 -28.71 -16.16 -14.42
CA THR A 59 -28.69 -15.00 -15.30
C THR A 59 -30.11 -14.45 -15.40
N PRO A 60 -30.36 -13.17 -15.09
CA PRO A 60 -31.69 -12.57 -15.30
C PRO A 60 -32.01 -12.59 -16.79
N ALA A 61 -33.25 -12.95 -17.11
CA ALA A 61 -33.75 -12.97 -18.48
C ALA A 61 -33.63 -11.57 -19.10
N PRO A 62 -33.18 -11.43 -20.36
CA PRO A 62 -33.05 -10.14 -21.01
C PRO A 62 -34.43 -9.47 -21.14
N ASP A 63 -34.44 -8.15 -20.85
CA ASP A 63 -35.63 -7.30 -20.96
C ASP A 63 -36.21 -7.36 -22.39
N PRO A 64 -37.56 -7.31 -22.58
CA PRO A 64 -38.20 -7.32 -23.93
C PRO A 64 -37.72 -6.20 -24.86
N GLY A 65 -37.10 -5.13 -24.33
CA GLY A 65 -36.46 -4.06 -25.11
C GLY A 65 -34.99 -4.29 -25.46
N PHE A 66 -34.41 -5.39 -25.05
CA PHE A 66 -33.00 -5.70 -25.33
C PHE A 66 -32.73 -5.79 -26.83
N ALA A 67 -31.73 -5.05 -27.29
CA ALA A 67 -31.32 -4.96 -28.68
C ALA A 67 -32.27 -4.19 -29.64
N GLU A 68 -33.09 -3.26 -29.15
CA GLU A 68 -33.93 -2.40 -30.03
C GLU A 68 -33.08 -1.53 -31.00
N PHE A 69 -31.81 -1.24 -30.70
CA PHE A 69 -30.88 -0.57 -31.61
C PHE A 69 -30.71 -1.32 -32.95
N ASN A 70 -30.98 -2.62 -33.00
CA ASN A 70 -30.95 -3.42 -34.23
C ASN A 70 -32.02 -3.06 -35.24
N LYS A 71 -33.14 -2.45 -34.82
CA LYS A 71 -34.20 -1.97 -35.70
C LYS A 71 -33.69 -0.85 -36.65
N HIS A 72 -32.65 -0.14 -36.24
CA HIS A 72 -32.09 0.98 -36.99
C HIS A 72 -30.77 0.67 -37.72
N SER A 73 -30.07 -0.43 -37.42
CA SER A 73 -28.73 -0.74 -37.89
C SER A 73 -28.60 -1.80 -38.99
N LYS A 74 -29.64 -2.19 -39.66
CA LYS A 74 -29.64 -3.26 -40.70
C LYS A 74 -28.88 -4.56 -40.33
N GLY A 75 -28.67 -4.82 -39.02
CA GLY A 75 -28.08 -6.05 -38.52
C GLY A 75 -26.57 -6.21 -38.74
N VAL A 76 -25.84 -5.20 -39.23
CA VAL A 76 -24.41 -5.27 -39.51
C VAL A 76 -23.61 -5.33 -38.19
N ALA A 77 -24.02 -4.56 -37.19
CA ALA A 77 -23.40 -4.55 -35.88
C ALA A 77 -23.57 -5.93 -35.16
N LEU A 78 -24.70 -6.53 -35.30
CA LEU A 78 -25.00 -7.86 -34.70
C LEU A 78 -24.17 -8.95 -35.34
N LYS A 79 -24.04 -8.98 -36.65
CA LYS A 79 -23.17 -9.90 -37.38
C LYS A 79 -21.69 -9.76 -37.02
N MET A 80 -21.28 -8.56 -36.71
CA MET A 80 -19.88 -8.27 -36.29
C MET A 80 -19.64 -8.79 -34.86
N LEU A 81 -20.60 -8.59 -33.95
CA LEU A 81 -20.56 -9.12 -32.58
C LEU A 81 -20.59 -10.65 -32.55
N GLU A 82 -21.44 -11.27 -33.35
CA GLU A 82 -21.48 -12.73 -33.49
C GLU A 82 -20.19 -13.33 -34.04
N LYS A 83 -19.54 -12.62 -34.98
CA LYS A 83 -18.24 -13.04 -35.53
C LYS A 83 -17.13 -12.92 -34.50
N MET A 84 -17.29 -12.05 -33.50
CA MET A 84 -16.38 -11.91 -32.34
C MET A 84 -16.71 -12.88 -31.18
N GLY A 85 -17.66 -13.80 -31.38
CA GLY A 85 -18.01 -14.81 -30.38
C GLY A 85 -19.09 -14.42 -29.38
N TRP A 86 -19.74 -13.26 -29.56
CA TRP A 86 -20.82 -12.83 -28.69
C TRP A 86 -22.12 -13.53 -29.01
N LYS A 87 -22.85 -14.00 -27.99
CA LYS A 87 -24.18 -14.59 -28.09
C LYS A 87 -25.24 -13.70 -27.48
N MET A 88 -26.43 -13.69 -28.06
CA MET A 88 -27.55 -12.87 -27.59
C MET A 88 -27.93 -13.26 -26.15
N GLY A 89 -27.92 -12.27 -25.24
CA GLY A 89 -28.16 -12.48 -23.80
C GLY A 89 -26.92 -12.65 -22.95
N GLN A 90 -25.71 -12.56 -23.51
CA GLN A 90 -24.46 -12.50 -22.76
C GLN A 90 -23.85 -11.11 -22.81
N GLY A 91 -23.16 -10.72 -21.72
CA GLY A 91 -22.39 -9.49 -21.66
C GLY A 91 -21.16 -9.53 -22.57
N LEU A 92 -20.64 -8.36 -22.94
CA LEU A 92 -19.40 -8.22 -23.71
C LEU A 92 -18.18 -8.55 -22.85
N GLY A 93 -17.25 -9.34 -23.37
CA GLY A 93 -15.99 -9.70 -22.73
C GLY A 93 -15.64 -11.17 -22.93
N ALA A 94 -14.38 -11.55 -22.77
CA ALA A 94 -13.89 -12.93 -22.95
C ALA A 94 -14.52 -13.93 -21.97
N SER A 95 -14.95 -13.47 -20.79
CA SER A 95 -15.64 -14.25 -19.75
C SER A 95 -17.17 -14.09 -19.77
N GLY A 96 -17.74 -13.22 -20.62
CA GLY A 96 -19.19 -12.96 -20.69
C GLY A 96 -19.77 -12.16 -19.51
N GLU A 97 -18.95 -11.59 -18.64
CA GLU A 97 -19.35 -10.86 -17.41
C GLU A 97 -19.69 -9.38 -17.64
N GLY A 98 -19.70 -8.91 -18.88
CA GLY A 98 -20.06 -7.54 -19.23
C GLY A 98 -21.54 -7.22 -18.96
N ILE A 99 -21.88 -5.92 -19.02
CA ILE A 99 -23.26 -5.44 -18.82
C ILE A 99 -24.17 -6.01 -19.92
N VAL A 100 -25.20 -6.75 -19.53
CA VAL A 100 -26.16 -7.39 -20.45
C VAL A 100 -27.18 -6.38 -20.95
N ASN A 101 -27.68 -5.49 -20.08
CA ASN A 101 -28.66 -4.45 -20.44
C ASN A 101 -27.98 -3.11 -20.63
N PRO A 102 -28.33 -2.32 -21.69
CA PRO A 102 -27.77 -0.98 -21.86
C PRO A 102 -28.17 -0.08 -20.69
N ILE A 103 -27.23 0.75 -20.27
CA ILE A 103 -27.47 1.74 -19.20
C ILE A 103 -28.48 2.76 -19.68
N GLU A 104 -29.69 2.74 -19.11
CA GLU A 104 -30.70 3.75 -19.37
C GLU A 104 -30.35 5.03 -18.62
N VAL A 105 -30.36 6.16 -19.34
CA VAL A 105 -30.09 7.49 -18.77
C VAL A 105 -31.36 8.32 -18.82
N LYS A 106 -31.69 9.02 -17.75
CA LYS A 106 -32.78 10.00 -17.74
C LYS A 106 -32.40 11.18 -18.62
N GLN A 107 -33.23 11.50 -19.64
CA GLN A 107 -32.96 12.65 -20.50
C GLN A 107 -33.04 13.95 -19.67
N ARG A 108 -32.02 14.76 -19.81
CA ARG A 108 -31.91 16.05 -19.13
C ARG A 108 -32.88 17.07 -19.80
N PRO A 109 -33.66 17.82 -19.02
CA PRO A 109 -34.45 18.92 -19.57
C PRO A 109 -33.55 19.98 -20.22
N LYS A 110 -33.99 20.52 -21.37
CA LYS A 110 -33.23 21.56 -22.09
C LYS A 110 -32.99 22.78 -21.20
N GLY A 111 -31.74 23.24 -21.12
CA GLY A 111 -31.34 24.44 -20.37
C GLY A 111 -30.79 24.19 -18.96
N MET A 112 -30.65 22.93 -18.51
CA MET A 112 -30.03 22.63 -17.23
C MET A 112 -28.52 22.28 -17.37
N GLY A 113 -27.67 22.92 -16.56
CA GLY A 113 -26.25 22.63 -16.47
C GLY A 113 -25.98 21.29 -15.78
N LEU A 114 -24.72 20.81 -15.85
CA LEU A 114 -24.24 19.60 -15.11
C LEU A 114 -24.45 19.84 -13.61
N GLN A 115 -25.04 18.86 -12.91
CA GLN A 115 -25.32 18.88 -11.45
C GLN A 115 -26.30 19.98 -10.95
N PHE A 116 -27.14 20.53 -11.79
CA PHE A 116 -28.14 21.51 -11.34
C PHE A 116 -29.14 20.82 -10.37
N ARG A 117 -29.22 21.29 -9.13
CA ARG A 117 -30.08 20.80 -8.04
C ARG A 117 -29.94 19.30 -7.74
N GLY A 118 -28.76 18.71 -7.92
CA GLY A 118 -28.52 17.32 -7.61
C GLY A 118 -29.20 16.32 -8.55
N PHE A 119 -29.52 16.75 -9.79
CA PHE A 119 -30.09 15.86 -10.78
C PHE A 119 -29.12 14.70 -11.10
N ASP A 120 -29.52 13.48 -10.75
CA ASP A 120 -28.78 12.24 -11.03
C ASP A 120 -29.29 11.64 -12.33
N GLU A 121 -28.43 11.50 -13.31
CA GLU A 121 -28.71 10.93 -14.63
C GLU A 121 -28.93 9.42 -14.60
N ARG A 122 -28.62 8.77 -13.48
CA ARG A 122 -28.78 7.32 -13.31
C ARG A 122 -30.21 6.97 -12.98
N THR A 123 -30.74 5.93 -13.60
CA THR A 123 -32.05 5.35 -13.24
C THR A 123 -31.93 4.59 -11.91
N ASP A 124 -33.06 4.38 -11.24
CA ASP A 124 -33.07 3.65 -9.97
C ASP A 124 -32.59 2.20 -10.14
N GLN A 125 -32.78 1.61 -11.32
CA GLN A 125 -32.27 0.28 -11.67
C GLN A 125 -30.75 0.26 -11.75
N THR A 126 -30.13 1.24 -12.39
CA THR A 126 -28.66 1.34 -12.47
C THR A 126 -28.01 1.63 -11.12
N LYS A 127 -28.72 2.28 -10.19
CA LYS A 127 -28.24 2.45 -8.81
C LYS A 127 -28.24 1.13 -8.04
N VAL A 128 -29.29 0.33 -8.19
CA VAL A 128 -29.38 -1.00 -7.56
C VAL A 128 -28.33 -1.95 -8.11
N GLU A 129 -28.13 -1.97 -9.44
CA GLU A 129 -27.08 -2.79 -10.05
C GLU A 129 -25.66 -2.38 -9.64
N ALA A 130 -25.42 -1.07 -9.50
CA ALA A 130 -24.13 -0.55 -9.02
C ALA A 130 -23.87 -0.94 -7.55
N LYS A 131 -24.90 -0.91 -6.70
CA LYS A 131 -24.82 -1.37 -5.30
C LYS A 131 -24.55 -2.87 -5.20
N LEU A 132 -25.25 -3.68 -6.00
CA LEU A 132 -25.02 -5.12 -6.10
C LEU A 132 -23.60 -5.48 -6.54
N LYS A 133 -23.06 -4.73 -7.50
CA LYS A 133 -21.70 -4.93 -8.00
C LYS A 133 -20.62 -4.52 -6.99
N ASN A 134 -20.94 -3.54 -6.13
CA ASN A 134 -20.02 -3.08 -5.07
C ASN A 134 -20.16 -3.88 -3.76
N GLY A 135 -21.07 -4.87 -3.69
CA GLY A 135 -21.25 -5.73 -2.51
C GLY A 135 -21.92 -5.02 -1.32
N GLU A 136 -22.62 -3.90 -1.55
CA GLU A 136 -23.35 -3.20 -0.50
C GLU A 136 -24.71 -3.86 -0.26
N PRO A 137 -25.14 -4.08 1.01
CA PRO A 137 -26.44 -4.69 1.29
C PRO A 137 -27.59 -3.74 0.90
N LEU A 138 -28.55 -4.28 0.15
CA LEU A 138 -29.78 -3.58 -0.19
C LEU A 138 -30.68 -3.46 1.05
N SER A 139 -31.23 -2.26 1.31
CA SER A 139 -32.20 -2.08 2.38
C SER A 139 -33.55 -2.71 1.97
N GLU A 140 -34.24 -3.37 2.92
CA GLU A 140 -35.51 -4.10 2.70
C GLU A 140 -36.64 -3.26 2.06
N GLU A 141 -36.57 -1.94 2.09
CA GLU A 141 -37.53 -1.03 1.44
C GLU A 141 -37.37 -0.93 -0.09
N GLU A 142 -36.26 -1.33 -0.65
CA GLU A 142 -36.01 -1.22 -2.11
C GLU A 142 -36.52 -2.44 -2.90
N GLU A 143 -36.82 -3.58 -2.23
CA GLU A 143 -37.29 -4.82 -2.91
C GLU A 143 -38.81 -4.86 -3.18
N LEU A 144 -39.63 -4.00 -2.58
CA LEU A 144 -41.07 -4.11 -2.55
C LEU A 144 -41.86 -3.02 -3.32
N LYS A 145 -41.36 -2.48 -4.42
CA LYS A 145 -42.18 -1.63 -5.29
C LYS A 145 -42.67 -2.39 -6.52
N PRO A 146 -43.94 -2.90 -6.52
CA PRO A 146 -44.51 -3.53 -7.72
C PRO A 146 -44.66 -2.51 -8.82
N LYS A 147 -44.26 -2.88 -10.04
CA LYS A 147 -44.50 -2.12 -11.28
C LYS A 147 -46.01 -1.83 -11.42
N ARG A 148 -46.45 -0.62 -11.14
CA ARG A 148 -47.82 -0.18 -11.51
C ARG A 148 -47.85 0.17 -12.99
N GLU A 149 -48.60 -0.58 -13.74
CA GLU A 149 -48.92 -0.33 -15.15
C GLU A 149 -49.58 1.06 -15.30
N ALA A 150 -48.88 1.98 -15.93
CA ALA A 150 -49.22 3.44 -15.96
C ALA A 150 -50.24 3.80 -17.07
N TRP A 151 -50.97 2.89 -17.68
CA TRP A 151 -51.82 3.22 -18.83
C TRP A 151 -53.31 2.87 -18.72
N LYS A 152 -53.82 2.71 -17.50
CA LYS A 152 -55.27 2.69 -17.23
C LYS A 152 -55.67 3.87 -16.34
N SER A 153 -55.38 5.11 -16.72
CA SER A 153 -56.04 6.24 -16.09
C SER A 153 -57.23 6.71 -16.97
N GLN A 154 -58.43 6.41 -16.48
CA GLN A 154 -59.65 6.97 -16.99
C GLN A 154 -59.55 8.51 -17.02
N LYS A 155 -59.93 9.11 -18.16
CA LYS A 155 -60.06 10.57 -18.30
C LYS A 155 -60.93 11.13 -17.18
N LYS A 156 -60.37 11.73 -16.15
CA LYS A 156 -61.08 12.53 -15.16
C LYS A 156 -61.64 13.77 -15.87
N ARG A 157 -62.95 13.94 -15.78
CA ARG A 157 -63.66 15.13 -16.23
C ARG A 157 -63.05 16.34 -15.55
N LYS A 158 -62.76 17.40 -16.31
CA LYS A 158 -62.27 18.67 -15.79
C LYS A 158 -63.21 19.21 -14.72
N PRO A 159 -62.74 19.57 -13.52
CA PRO A 159 -63.61 20.19 -12.52
C PRO A 159 -64.08 21.56 -13.01
N LYS A 160 -65.37 21.87 -12.77
CA LYS A 160 -65.94 23.20 -13.04
C LYS A 160 -65.13 24.23 -12.24
N ALA A 161 -64.80 25.34 -12.88
CA ALA A 161 -64.13 26.48 -12.25
C ALA A 161 -64.93 26.94 -11.04
N VAL A 162 -64.37 26.80 -9.86
CA VAL A 162 -64.92 27.41 -8.62
C VAL A 162 -64.26 28.77 -8.49
N TYR A 163 -65.09 29.80 -8.53
CA TYR A 163 -64.62 31.18 -8.32
C TYR A 163 -64.37 31.40 -6.82
N LYS A 164 -63.13 31.77 -6.47
CA LYS A 164 -62.74 32.10 -5.10
C LYS A 164 -62.85 33.56 -4.81
N THR A 165 -63.25 33.96 -3.62
CA THR A 165 -63.32 35.38 -3.19
C THR A 165 -61.90 35.91 -2.93
N ALA A 166 -61.75 37.25 -3.03
CA ALA A 166 -60.46 37.91 -2.81
C ALA A 166 -59.86 37.59 -1.40
N ALA A 167 -60.72 37.42 -0.41
CA ALA A 167 -60.35 37.03 0.93
C ALA A 167 -59.79 35.57 1.02
N GLU A 168 -60.37 34.67 0.21
CA GLU A 168 -59.90 33.27 0.13
C GLU A 168 -58.55 33.17 -0.54
N VAL A 169 -58.27 33.99 -1.56
CA VAL A 169 -56.93 33.98 -2.23
C VAL A 169 -55.87 34.57 -1.33
N VAL A 170 -56.22 35.64 -0.56
CA VAL A 170 -55.25 36.17 0.44
C VAL A 170 -55.06 35.22 1.61
N ALA A 171 -56.10 34.51 2.06
CA ALA A 171 -55.99 33.50 3.12
C ALA A 171 -55.21 32.26 2.69
N GLU A 172 -55.34 31.81 1.43
CA GLU A 172 -54.60 30.69 0.87
C GLU A 172 -53.10 31.02 0.70
N ILE A 173 -52.78 32.26 0.38
CA ILE A 173 -51.39 32.79 0.34
C ILE A 173 -50.81 32.91 1.74
N GLN A 174 -51.60 33.26 2.76
CA GLN A 174 -51.13 33.32 4.17
C GLN A 174 -51.07 31.96 4.84
N GLN A 175 -51.92 30.98 4.48
CA GLN A 175 -51.85 29.60 5.00
C GLN A 175 -50.65 28.80 4.55
N GLN A 176 -50.03 29.15 3.44
CA GLN A 176 -48.77 28.54 3.01
C GLN A 176 -47.55 29.00 3.83
N GLN A 177 -47.71 29.97 4.72
CA GLN A 177 -46.59 30.58 5.46
C GLN A 177 -46.65 30.44 7.01
N GLN A 178 -47.68 29.77 7.58
CA GLN A 178 -47.72 29.57 9.05
C GLN A 178 -47.94 28.10 9.44
N PRO A 179 -47.28 27.60 10.51
CA PRO A 179 -47.62 26.32 11.09
C PRO A 179 -49.03 26.38 11.66
N LEU A 180 -49.78 25.34 11.37
CA LEU A 180 -51.21 25.16 11.77
C LEU A 180 -51.41 25.32 13.27
N THR A 181 -51.75 26.49 13.73
CA THR A 181 -52.46 26.67 14.98
C THR A 181 -53.94 26.75 14.65
N SER A 182 -54.74 25.79 15.10
CA SER A 182 -56.17 25.70 14.91
C SER A 182 -56.83 26.89 15.62
N GLN A 183 -57.14 27.96 14.90
CA GLN A 183 -58.01 29.04 15.41
C GLN A 183 -59.46 28.57 15.33
N LYS A 184 -60.11 28.40 16.51
CA LYS A 184 -61.53 28.17 16.65
C LYS A 184 -62.25 29.48 16.63
N VAL A 185 -63.27 29.63 15.76
CA VAL A 185 -64.14 30.79 15.64
C VAL A 185 -65.47 30.46 16.29
N LEU A 186 -65.90 31.30 17.23
CA LEU A 186 -67.19 31.19 17.90
C LEU A 186 -68.25 31.94 17.11
N ASP A 187 -69.25 31.21 16.57
CA ASP A 187 -70.41 31.80 15.92
C ASP A 187 -71.49 32.14 16.96
N MET A 188 -71.81 33.43 17.05
CA MET A 188 -72.80 34.00 17.99
C MET A 188 -74.11 34.43 17.26
N THR A 189 -74.38 34.08 16.01
CA THR A 189 -75.57 34.52 15.24
C THR A 189 -76.84 33.72 15.50
N GLY A 190 -76.77 32.66 16.32
CA GLY A 190 -77.90 31.77 16.69
C GLY A 190 -78.18 31.74 18.17
N PRO A 191 -79.31 31.11 18.60
CA PRO A 191 -79.71 31.05 20.05
C PRO A 191 -78.81 30.20 20.95
N GLY A 192 -77.61 29.83 20.48
CA GLY A 192 -76.54 29.09 21.27
C GLY A 192 -75.19 29.26 20.59
N ILE A 193 -74.16 29.48 21.44
CA ILE A 193 -72.74 29.59 21.03
C ILE A 193 -72.27 28.26 20.44
N ARG A 194 -71.86 28.27 19.15
CA ARG A 194 -71.29 27.09 18.50
C ARG A 194 -69.85 27.40 18.10
N GLU A 195 -68.98 26.48 18.46
CA GLU A 195 -67.61 26.53 17.93
C GLU A 195 -67.59 25.96 16.49
N ILE A 196 -67.23 26.79 15.54
CA ILE A 196 -67.12 26.40 14.14
C ILE A 196 -65.67 26.50 13.70
N SER A 197 -65.18 25.46 13.04
CA SER A 197 -63.88 25.47 12.42
C SER A 197 -63.88 26.42 11.18
N LEU A 198 -62.77 27.10 10.90
CA LEU A 198 -62.63 27.98 9.74
C LEU A 198 -62.94 27.26 8.42
N ALA A 199 -62.85 25.90 8.41
CA ALA A 199 -63.18 25.06 7.27
C ALA A 199 -64.69 24.90 7.07
N ASP A 200 -65.52 25.05 8.12
CA ASP A 200 -66.99 24.90 8.04
C ASP A 200 -67.67 26.18 7.65
N ILE A 201 -67.06 27.33 7.88
CA ILE A 201 -67.57 28.66 7.42
C ILE A 201 -67.59 28.74 5.88
N LYS A 202 -66.70 28.03 5.21
CA LYS A 202 -66.62 27.95 3.74
C LYS A 202 -67.73 27.11 3.10
N ARG A 203 -68.52 26.36 3.87
CA ARG A 203 -69.60 25.49 3.37
C ARG A 203 -71.01 26.08 3.45
N SER A 204 -71.16 27.22 4.12
CA SER A 204 -72.49 27.83 4.25
C SER A 204 -72.80 28.86 3.15
N ASP A 205 -72.38 28.63 1.91
CA ASP A 205 -72.97 29.39 0.79
C ASP A 205 -74.31 28.83 0.45
N SER A 206 -75.25 29.31 1.17
CA SER A 206 -76.65 29.22 0.82
C SER A 206 -76.92 29.99 -0.47
N PRO A 207 -77.46 29.40 -1.54
CA PRO A 207 -77.88 30.13 -2.73
C PRO A 207 -79.18 30.80 -2.40
N THR A 208 -79.11 31.97 -1.81
CA THR A 208 -80.31 32.80 -1.63
C THR A 208 -80.45 33.80 -2.76
N LEU A 209 -81.60 33.63 -3.34
CA LEU A 209 -82.37 34.69 -3.92
C LEU A 209 -82.15 35.00 -5.39
N MET A 210 -83.17 34.57 -6.11
CA MET A 210 -83.73 35.28 -7.25
C MET A 210 -83.08 36.62 -7.51
N GLU A 211 -82.08 36.59 -8.36
CA GLU A 211 -81.58 37.79 -9.00
C GLU A 211 -82.64 38.32 -9.92
N THR A 212 -83.42 39.28 -9.39
CA THR A 212 -84.16 40.14 -10.21
C THR A 212 -83.27 40.75 -11.29
N THR A 213 -83.70 40.68 -12.51
CA THR A 213 -83.13 41.29 -13.72
C THR A 213 -82.69 42.73 -13.41
N THR A 214 -81.47 42.91 -13.14
CA THR A 214 -80.89 44.16 -12.74
C THR A 214 -80.68 45.05 -13.95
N ARG A 215 -81.20 46.25 -13.84
CA ARG A 215 -81.24 47.28 -14.85
C ARG A 215 -79.95 47.87 -15.38
N LEU A 216 -78.74 47.35 -15.01
CA LEU A 216 -77.47 47.93 -15.44
C LEU A 216 -76.41 46.89 -15.65
N PRO A 217 -76.41 46.11 -16.75
CA PRO A 217 -75.39 45.09 -17.05
C PRO A 217 -73.99 45.68 -17.22
N GLU A 218 -73.88 46.90 -17.73
CA GLU A 218 -72.62 47.61 -17.94
C GLU A 218 -71.96 48.00 -16.62
N LEU A 219 -72.69 48.42 -15.61
CA LEU A 219 -72.16 48.77 -14.30
C LEU A 219 -71.61 47.53 -13.60
N ARG A 220 -72.26 46.38 -13.72
CA ARG A 220 -71.78 45.10 -13.22
C ARG A 220 -70.50 44.67 -13.92
N HIS A 221 -70.40 44.83 -15.20
CA HIS A 221 -69.25 44.53 -16.00
C HIS A 221 -68.05 45.40 -15.57
N ASN A 222 -68.28 46.70 -15.45
CA ASN A 222 -67.22 47.62 -15.04
C ASN A 222 -66.78 47.41 -13.61
N LEU A 223 -67.67 47.11 -12.64
CA LEU A 223 -67.36 46.76 -11.30
C LEU A 223 -66.54 45.45 -11.26
N ARG A 224 -66.88 44.42 -12.07
CA ARG A 224 -66.16 43.16 -12.17
C ARG A 224 -64.77 43.40 -12.73
N LEU A 225 -64.64 44.25 -13.74
CA LEU A 225 -63.36 44.64 -14.32
C LEU A 225 -62.43 45.32 -13.28
N ILE A 226 -63.00 46.26 -12.50
CA ILE A 226 -62.25 46.95 -11.42
C ILE A 226 -61.81 45.96 -10.33
N VAL A 227 -62.68 45.04 -9.93
CA VAL A 227 -62.36 44.00 -8.94
C VAL A 227 -61.30 43.06 -9.46
N ASP A 228 -61.39 42.60 -10.72
CA ASP A 228 -60.42 41.72 -11.35
C ASP A 228 -59.03 42.40 -11.49
N LEU A 229 -59.05 43.70 -11.84
CA LEU A 229 -57.87 44.53 -11.94
C LEU A 229 -57.18 44.72 -10.55
N ALA A 230 -58.00 45.12 -9.54
CA ALA A 230 -57.47 45.22 -8.16
C ALA A 230 -56.97 43.91 -7.59
N ARG A 231 -57.61 42.79 -7.96
CA ARG A 231 -57.11 41.42 -7.60
C ARG A 231 -55.79 41.13 -8.24
N SER A 232 -55.67 41.40 -9.57
CA SER A 232 -54.40 41.21 -10.29
C SER A 232 -53.28 42.06 -9.69
N ASP A 233 -53.58 43.33 -9.34
CA ASP A 233 -52.57 44.17 -8.69
C ASP A 233 -52.15 43.67 -7.29
N LEU A 234 -53.12 43.19 -6.49
CA LEU A 234 -52.81 42.55 -5.20
C LEU A 234 -51.97 41.29 -5.36
N GLU A 235 -52.28 40.44 -6.35
CA GLU A 235 -51.47 39.22 -6.64
C GLU A 235 -50.05 39.60 -7.08
N ASN A 236 -49.89 40.60 -7.93
CA ASN A 236 -48.61 41.11 -8.39
C ASN A 236 -47.80 41.70 -7.24
N LEU A 237 -48.38 42.55 -6.41
CA LEU A 237 -47.75 43.15 -5.24
C LEU A 237 -47.38 42.09 -4.19
N SER A 238 -48.23 41.06 -4.01
CA SER A 238 -47.90 39.90 -3.12
C SER A 238 -46.72 39.12 -3.63
N ARG A 239 -46.67 38.84 -4.93
CA ARG A 239 -45.50 38.15 -5.56
C ARG A 239 -44.24 39.01 -5.47
N GLU A 240 -44.37 40.32 -5.71
CA GLU A 240 -43.24 41.24 -5.61
C GLU A 240 -42.72 41.35 -4.19
N LYS A 241 -43.61 41.44 -3.17
CA LYS A 241 -43.26 41.39 -1.75
C LYS A 241 -42.52 40.07 -1.42
N GLN A 242 -43.03 38.95 -1.91
CA GLN A 242 -42.43 37.65 -1.68
C GLN A 242 -41.05 37.54 -2.34
N THR A 243 -40.92 37.96 -3.60
CA THR A 243 -39.62 37.95 -4.30
C THR A 243 -38.62 38.90 -3.66
N THR A 244 -39.02 40.06 -3.19
CA THR A 244 -38.15 41.01 -2.48
C THR A 244 -37.74 40.48 -1.11
N SER A 245 -38.65 39.78 -0.39
CA SER A 245 -38.30 39.13 0.88
C SER A 245 -37.29 37.99 0.69
N PHE A 246 -37.45 37.17 -0.36
CA PHE A 246 -36.47 36.15 -0.69
C PHE A 246 -35.10 36.75 -1.09
N LYS A 247 -35.11 37.83 -1.87
CA LYS A 247 -33.87 38.54 -2.21
C LYS A 247 -33.19 39.11 -0.97
N MET A 248 -33.97 39.72 -0.05
CA MET A 248 -33.41 40.23 1.23
C MET A 248 -32.78 39.13 2.08
N THR A 249 -33.44 37.98 2.24
CA THR A 249 -32.90 36.87 2.99
C THR A 249 -31.67 36.27 2.31
N ALA A 250 -31.67 36.14 0.98
CA ALA A 250 -30.50 35.68 0.22
C ALA A 250 -29.29 36.61 0.38
N LEU A 251 -29.52 37.92 0.21
CA LEU A 251 -28.46 38.93 0.40
C LEU A 251 -27.92 38.98 1.83
N LYS A 252 -28.81 38.79 2.83
CA LYS A 252 -28.36 38.71 4.23
C LYS A 252 -27.48 37.50 4.47
N ASN A 253 -27.87 36.32 3.96
CA ASN A 253 -27.04 35.12 4.07
C ASN A 253 -25.70 35.26 3.33
N GLU A 254 -25.71 35.96 2.19
CA GLU A 254 -24.50 36.24 1.42
C GLU A 254 -23.57 37.21 2.19
N LEU A 255 -24.12 38.26 2.81
CA LEU A 255 -23.36 39.17 3.67
C LEU A 255 -22.75 38.45 4.87
N ASP A 256 -23.53 37.60 5.53
CA ASP A 256 -23.02 36.80 6.66
C ASP A 256 -21.93 35.82 6.20
N ALA A 257 -22.04 35.22 5.01
CA ALA A 257 -21.02 34.36 4.44
C ALA A 257 -19.73 35.12 4.09
N ILE A 258 -19.87 36.28 3.46
CA ILE A 258 -18.75 37.19 3.14
C ILE A 258 -18.08 37.68 4.44
N GLY A 259 -18.87 38.07 5.45
CA GLY A 259 -18.34 38.48 6.77
C GLY A 259 -17.46 37.40 7.39
N LYS A 260 -17.93 36.14 7.43
CA LYS A 260 -17.16 35.01 7.93
C LYS A 260 -15.91 34.76 7.12
N SER A 261 -15.98 34.86 5.79
CA SER A 261 -14.81 34.74 4.92
C SER A 261 -13.78 35.81 5.18
N MET A 262 -14.23 37.08 5.32
CA MET A 262 -13.35 38.21 5.65
C MET A 262 -12.66 38.06 7.00
N ASP A 263 -13.37 37.57 8.01
CA ASP A 263 -12.78 37.34 9.34
C ASP A 263 -11.75 36.21 9.29
N SER A 264 -12.04 35.12 8.56
CA SER A 264 -11.10 34.04 8.30
C SER A 264 -9.85 34.53 7.56
N ASP A 265 -10.04 35.34 6.51
CA ASP A 265 -8.93 35.92 5.75
C ASP A 265 -8.08 36.87 6.59
N ARG A 266 -8.72 37.67 7.46
CA ARG A 266 -8.00 38.56 8.39
C ARG A 266 -7.14 37.77 9.37
N GLU A 267 -7.63 36.64 9.89
CA GLU A 267 -6.83 35.76 10.73
C GLU A 267 -5.67 35.14 9.95
N ARG A 268 -5.90 34.72 8.70
CA ARG A 268 -4.82 34.22 7.82
C ARG A 268 -3.77 35.32 7.56
N PHE A 269 -4.15 36.54 7.31
CA PHE A 269 -3.21 37.65 7.14
C PHE A 269 -2.36 37.90 8.40
N ARG A 270 -2.95 37.88 9.58
CA ARG A 270 -2.22 38.02 10.84
C ARG A 270 -1.20 36.88 11.04
N LYS A 271 -1.59 35.66 10.71
CA LYS A 271 -0.67 34.52 10.75
C LYS A 271 0.47 34.67 9.75
N LEU A 272 0.17 35.08 8.51
CA LEU A 272 1.20 35.33 7.49
C LEU A 272 2.17 36.45 7.89
N GLU A 273 1.69 37.50 8.54
CA GLU A 273 2.54 38.59 9.02
C GLU A 273 3.52 38.10 10.09
N LYS A 274 3.05 37.30 11.06
CA LYS A 274 3.91 36.67 12.05
C LYS A 274 4.93 35.70 11.42
N ILE A 275 4.50 34.87 10.47
CA ILE A 275 5.40 33.96 9.75
C ILE A 275 6.48 34.75 9.00
N LYS A 276 6.11 35.87 8.36
CA LYS A 276 7.06 36.75 7.69
C LYS A 276 8.09 37.35 8.65
N GLU A 277 7.67 37.77 9.84
CA GLU A 277 8.55 38.25 10.89
C GLU A 277 9.55 37.16 11.34
N ILE A 278 9.02 35.96 11.63
CA ILE A 278 9.85 34.80 11.99
C ILE A 278 10.84 34.48 10.86
N ALA A 279 10.38 34.48 9.61
CA ALA A 279 11.22 34.22 8.44
C ALA A 279 12.37 35.18 8.30
N SER A 280 12.10 36.50 8.51
CA SER A 280 13.16 37.52 8.47
C SER A 280 14.15 37.39 9.62
N ASP A 281 13.68 37.01 10.81
CA ASP A 281 14.54 36.72 11.95
C ASP A 281 15.43 35.49 11.69
N LEU A 282 14.86 34.40 11.19
CA LEU A 282 15.59 33.17 10.83
C LEU A 282 16.66 33.44 9.77
N GLU A 283 16.33 34.25 8.76
CA GLU A 283 17.27 34.64 7.72
C GLU A 283 18.44 35.46 8.30
N ARG A 284 18.14 36.41 9.20
CA ARG A 284 19.14 37.21 9.90
C ARG A 284 20.05 36.32 10.74
N ILE A 285 19.49 35.45 11.60
CA ILE A 285 20.26 34.51 12.43
C ILE A 285 21.16 33.62 11.57
N SER A 286 20.64 33.10 10.44
CA SER A 286 21.42 32.27 9.53
C SER A 286 22.60 33.03 8.92
N LYS A 287 22.38 34.26 8.46
CA LYS A 287 23.46 35.12 7.91
C LYS A 287 24.49 35.47 8.96
N ASP A 288 24.05 35.81 10.17
CA ASP A 288 24.92 36.14 11.28
C ASP A 288 25.76 34.91 11.71
N ALA A 289 25.13 33.72 11.79
CA ALA A 289 25.82 32.48 12.11
C ALA A 289 26.88 32.11 11.07
N LEU A 290 26.58 32.33 9.78
CA LEU A 290 27.54 32.09 8.70
C LEU A 290 28.68 33.11 8.68
N ALA A 291 28.40 34.39 9.00
CA ALA A 291 29.40 35.46 9.02
C ALA A 291 30.34 35.34 10.22
N THR A 292 29.84 34.92 11.39
CA THR A 292 30.62 34.81 12.64
C THR A 292 31.28 33.45 12.84
N GLY A 293 30.96 32.44 12.02
CA GLY A 293 31.42 31.06 12.22
C GLY A 293 30.75 30.35 13.41
N ALA A 294 29.70 30.94 13.98
CA ALA A 294 28.98 30.37 15.12
C ALA A 294 28.31 28.98 14.80
N TYR A 295 28.19 28.63 13.52
CA TYR A 295 27.71 27.35 13.08
C TYR A 295 28.62 26.17 13.50
N GLU A 296 29.88 26.38 13.81
CA GLU A 296 30.80 25.32 14.23
C GLU A 296 30.54 24.87 15.68
N ALA A 297 30.29 25.83 16.57
CA ALA A 297 30.18 25.59 18.02
C ALA A 297 28.73 25.33 18.49
N ALA A 298 27.73 25.95 17.84
CA ALA A 298 26.35 25.90 18.29
C ALA A 298 25.55 24.85 17.56
N SER A 299 24.72 24.07 18.29
CA SER A 299 23.75 23.15 17.67
C SER A 299 22.68 23.94 16.92
N ILE A 300 21.98 23.31 15.98
CA ILE A 300 20.83 23.90 15.28
C ILE A 300 19.74 24.32 16.27
N THR A 301 19.52 23.49 17.30
CA THR A 301 18.60 23.81 18.39
C THR A 301 19.01 25.06 19.15
N ALA A 302 20.31 25.32 19.37
CA ALA A 302 20.79 26.53 20.02
C ALA A 302 20.61 27.79 19.16
N LEU A 303 20.76 27.66 17.84
CA LEU A 303 20.63 28.78 16.90
C LEU A 303 19.17 29.14 16.59
N PHE A 304 18.33 28.15 16.33
CA PHE A 304 16.99 28.35 15.79
C PHE A 304 15.88 27.82 16.69
N GLY A 305 16.20 27.11 17.78
CA GLY A 305 15.23 26.33 18.57
C GLY A 305 14.03 27.13 19.02
N GLU A 306 14.23 28.38 19.49
CA GLU A 306 13.12 29.24 19.93
C GLU A 306 12.15 29.55 18.79
N LYS A 307 12.66 29.87 17.62
CA LYS A 307 11.81 30.18 16.44
C LYS A 307 11.15 28.93 15.83
N PHE A 308 11.85 27.82 15.83
CA PHE A 308 11.28 26.53 15.38
C PHE A 308 10.21 26.03 16.34
N ASP A 309 10.36 26.19 17.65
CA ASP A 309 9.34 25.89 18.65
C ASP A 309 8.04 26.70 18.42
N ILE A 310 8.17 27.98 18.06
CA ILE A 310 7.04 28.84 17.74
C ILE A 310 6.33 28.31 16.46
N LEU A 311 7.11 28.01 15.42
CA LEU A 311 6.56 27.44 14.17
C LEU A 311 5.84 26.11 14.40
N GLU A 312 6.40 25.22 15.21
CA GLU A 312 5.79 23.93 15.50
C GLU A 312 4.50 24.05 16.33
N LYS A 313 4.48 24.92 17.34
CA LYS A 313 3.37 25.06 18.29
C LYS A 313 2.22 25.90 17.75
N GLU A 314 2.52 27.06 17.15
CA GLU A 314 1.50 28.01 16.69
C GLU A 314 1.00 27.73 15.26
N PHE A 315 1.85 27.13 14.40
CA PHE A 315 1.57 27.00 12.96
C PHE A 315 1.57 25.54 12.47
N SER A 316 1.28 24.59 13.35
CA SER A 316 1.31 23.15 13.01
C SER A 316 0.44 22.74 11.83
N LEU A 317 -0.72 23.39 11.67
CA LEU A 317 -1.66 23.13 10.56
C LEU A 317 -1.18 23.78 9.26
N GLU A 318 -0.55 24.95 9.37
CA GLU A 318 -0.07 25.75 8.26
C GLU A 318 1.25 25.26 7.67
N ILE A 319 1.98 24.36 8.37
CA ILE A 319 3.26 23.81 7.88
C ILE A 319 3.11 23.25 6.47
N LYS A 320 2.11 22.41 6.25
CA LYS A 320 1.85 21.78 4.94
C LYS A 320 1.16 22.72 3.95
N GLU A 321 0.26 23.59 4.42
CA GLU A 321 -0.51 24.50 3.54
C GLU A 321 0.37 25.61 2.95
N MET A 322 1.33 26.11 3.72
CA MET A 322 2.16 27.25 3.35
C MET A 322 3.61 26.87 3.00
N ASN A 323 3.92 25.57 2.94
CA ASN A 323 5.27 25.05 2.68
C ASN A 323 6.33 25.68 3.63
N LEU A 324 6.03 25.73 4.93
CA LEU A 324 6.96 26.25 5.93
C LEU A 324 8.22 25.38 6.07
N ASP A 325 8.14 24.13 5.66
CA ASP A 325 9.28 23.21 5.51
C ASP A 325 10.34 23.79 4.56
N ALA A 326 9.94 24.43 3.46
CA ALA A 326 10.86 25.09 2.54
C ALA A 326 11.59 26.25 3.21
N LEU A 327 10.91 27.01 4.09
CA LEU A 327 11.53 28.07 4.87
C LEU A 327 12.58 27.51 5.84
N VAL A 328 12.23 26.48 6.63
CA VAL A 328 13.12 25.83 7.57
C VAL A 328 14.34 25.27 6.85
N VAL A 329 14.14 24.58 5.73
CA VAL A 329 15.23 24.01 4.93
C VAL A 329 16.11 25.10 4.32
N SER A 330 15.56 26.22 3.85
CA SER A 330 16.33 27.31 3.26
C SER A 330 17.35 27.92 4.23
N VAL A 331 17.00 27.93 5.51
CA VAL A 331 17.85 28.46 6.58
C VAL A 331 18.82 27.40 7.10
N TRP A 332 18.39 26.14 7.17
CA TRP A 332 19.18 25.04 7.71
C TRP A 332 20.22 24.49 6.71
N ALA A 333 19.84 24.37 5.43
CA ALA A 333 20.69 23.75 4.42
C ALA A 333 22.08 24.41 4.25
N PRO A 334 22.22 25.75 4.25
CA PRO A 334 23.55 26.39 4.20
C PRO A 334 24.43 26.01 5.38
N ILE A 335 23.89 26.06 6.60
CA ILE A 335 24.61 25.71 7.82
C ILE A 335 25.00 24.24 7.81
N LEU A 336 24.08 23.35 7.44
CA LEU A 336 24.36 21.94 7.31
C LEU A 336 25.47 21.66 6.31
N LYS A 337 25.47 22.37 5.18
CA LYS A 337 26.50 22.22 4.14
C LYS A 337 27.91 22.61 4.69
N TYR A 338 28.02 23.66 5.44
CA TYR A 338 29.32 24.06 6.04
C TYR A 338 29.74 23.08 7.14
N ARG A 339 28.84 22.66 8.00
CA ARG A 339 29.13 21.71 9.08
C ARG A 339 29.52 20.33 8.56
N THR A 340 28.89 19.85 7.49
CA THR A 340 29.22 18.56 6.88
C THR A 340 30.60 18.49 6.26
N VAL A 341 31.26 19.64 5.98
CA VAL A 341 32.65 19.65 5.50
C VAL A 341 33.57 19.02 6.54
N HIS A 342 33.41 19.43 7.81
CA HIS A 342 34.25 18.97 8.93
C HIS A 342 33.79 17.68 9.59
N TRP A 343 32.58 17.21 9.26
CA TRP A 343 32.03 15.97 9.79
C TRP A 343 32.74 14.75 9.24
N ASN A 344 33.29 13.92 10.13
CA ASN A 344 33.73 12.58 9.77
C ASN A 344 32.62 11.58 10.06
N VAL A 345 32.07 10.97 9.00
CA VAL A 345 30.90 10.12 9.06
C VAL A 345 31.15 8.82 9.83
N LEU A 346 32.39 8.32 9.77
CA LEU A 346 32.77 7.05 10.41
C LEU A 346 33.13 7.22 11.89
N ASP A 347 33.67 8.39 12.28
CA ASP A 347 34.05 8.62 13.67
C ASP A 347 32.87 9.05 14.54
N ASP A 348 31.95 9.83 13.97
CA ASP A 348 30.73 10.29 14.66
C ASP A 348 29.47 10.03 13.81
N PRO A 349 28.98 8.79 13.79
CA PRO A 349 27.80 8.43 13.03
C PRO A 349 26.51 9.07 13.56
N SER A 350 26.47 9.46 14.84
CA SER A 350 25.30 10.08 15.50
C SER A 350 25.21 11.60 15.33
N TRP A 351 26.20 12.21 14.67
CA TRP A 351 26.29 13.65 14.53
C TRP A 351 25.02 14.30 13.95
N GLY A 352 24.47 15.26 14.67
CA GLY A 352 23.33 16.06 14.24
C GLY A 352 21.97 15.36 14.27
N ILE A 353 21.91 14.05 14.53
CA ILE A 353 20.66 13.28 14.47
C ILE A 353 19.61 13.77 15.47
N ASN A 354 20.03 14.26 16.64
CA ASN A 354 19.13 14.75 17.68
C ASN A 354 18.37 15.99 17.21
N ASP A 355 19.03 16.87 16.45
CA ASP A 355 18.40 18.05 15.87
C ASP A 355 17.33 17.64 14.84
N PHE A 356 17.64 16.66 13.97
CA PHE A 356 16.68 16.14 12.98
C PHE A 356 15.51 15.38 13.63
N LYS A 357 15.75 14.57 14.64
CA LYS A 357 14.69 13.87 15.39
C LYS A 357 13.76 14.86 16.08
N ARG A 358 14.31 15.91 16.71
CA ARG A 358 13.53 16.94 17.39
C ARG A 358 12.59 17.69 16.43
N TRP A 359 13.11 18.07 15.27
CA TRP A 359 12.40 18.92 14.31
C TRP A 359 11.75 18.15 13.15
N LYS A 360 11.59 16.83 13.29
CA LYS A 360 11.02 16.00 12.24
C LYS A 360 9.64 16.47 11.77
N ARG A 361 8.81 17.04 12.67
CA ARG A 361 7.49 17.57 12.33
C ARG A 361 7.53 18.78 11.39
N LEU A 362 8.59 19.58 11.48
CA LEU A 362 8.84 20.72 10.58
C LEU A 362 9.44 20.29 9.24
N LEU A 363 9.91 19.06 9.15
CA LEU A 363 10.60 18.47 7.99
C LEU A 363 9.83 17.25 7.47
N PRO A 364 8.62 17.45 6.92
CA PRO A 364 7.81 16.34 6.41
C PRO A 364 8.50 15.68 5.22
N SER A 365 8.46 14.36 5.17
CA SER A 365 8.85 13.58 4.01
C SER A 365 7.61 13.01 3.29
N ASN A 366 7.78 12.60 2.04
CA ASN A 366 6.70 11.94 1.28
C ASN A 366 6.26 10.61 1.91
N ASP A 367 7.14 10.00 2.72
CA ASP A 367 6.88 8.72 3.40
C ASP A 367 5.99 8.88 4.64
N ASP A 368 5.94 10.09 5.24
CA ASP A 368 5.12 10.37 6.42
C ASP A 368 3.62 10.44 6.11
N ASP A 369 3.24 10.52 4.83
CA ASP A 369 1.86 10.58 4.36
C ASP A 369 1.39 9.21 3.82
N GLU A 370 0.98 8.31 4.71
CA GLU A 370 0.45 6.98 4.34
C GLU A 370 -0.83 7.03 3.51
N SER A 371 -1.57 8.14 3.51
CA SER A 371 -2.79 8.28 2.72
C SER A 371 -2.48 8.73 1.29
N GLU A 372 -2.58 7.82 0.33
CA GLU A 372 -2.50 8.13 -1.11
C GLU A 372 -3.61 9.08 -1.61
N TRP A 373 -4.60 9.38 -0.76
CA TRP A 373 -5.83 10.07 -1.13
C TRP A 373 -6.10 11.24 -0.20
N SER A 374 -6.47 12.39 -0.76
CA SER A 374 -7.00 13.51 -0.01
C SER A 374 -8.50 13.66 -0.25
N TRP A 375 -9.22 14.09 0.81
CA TRP A 375 -10.63 14.44 0.71
C TRP A 375 -10.76 15.91 0.34
N THR A 376 -11.23 16.17 -0.87
CA THR A 376 -11.60 17.54 -1.29
C THR A 376 -13.13 17.67 -1.29
N ARG A 377 -13.63 18.92 -1.39
CA ARG A 377 -15.07 19.21 -1.45
C ARG A 377 -15.79 18.47 -2.59
N ASN A 378 -15.04 18.02 -3.59
CA ASN A 378 -15.54 17.29 -4.77
C ASN A 378 -15.33 15.79 -4.72
N GLY A 379 -14.86 15.22 -3.57
CA GLY A 379 -14.64 13.79 -3.39
C GLY A 379 -13.18 13.42 -3.15
N ARG A 380 -12.91 12.13 -3.26
CA ARG A 380 -11.61 11.54 -3.05
C ARG A 380 -10.72 11.78 -4.28
N VAL A 381 -9.66 12.54 -4.12
CA VAL A 381 -8.70 12.86 -5.18
C VAL A 381 -7.33 12.30 -4.79
N PRO A 382 -6.58 11.66 -5.71
CA PRO A 382 -5.21 11.25 -5.42
C PRO A 382 -4.38 12.49 -5.07
N LYS A 383 -3.63 12.42 -3.97
CA LYS A 383 -2.67 13.48 -3.62
C LYS A 383 -1.63 13.57 -4.74
N GLN A 384 -1.40 14.75 -5.24
CA GLN A 384 -0.22 15.02 -6.05
C GLN A 384 1.00 14.91 -5.12
N LYS A 385 1.69 13.78 -5.16
CA LYS A 385 3.00 13.65 -4.50
C LYS A 385 3.95 14.61 -5.20
N LEU A 386 4.51 15.54 -4.45
CA LEU A 386 5.66 16.31 -4.90
C LEU A 386 6.77 15.32 -5.28
N VAL A 387 7.47 15.57 -6.37
CA VAL A 387 8.57 14.70 -6.82
C VAL A 387 9.61 14.54 -5.71
N CYS A 388 9.86 15.61 -4.94
CA CYS A 388 10.74 15.61 -3.77
C CYS A 388 10.31 16.75 -2.83
N THR A 389 10.32 16.50 -1.52
CA THR A 389 10.12 17.58 -0.54
C THR A 389 11.41 18.39 -0.39
N PRO A 390 11.35 19.66 0.11
CA PRO A 390 12.55 20.45 0.42
C PRO A 390 13.52 19.71 1.35
N PHE A 391 13.00 19.02 2.36
CA PHE A 391 13.81 18.18 3.26
C PHE A 391 14.52 17.05 2.53
N GLU A 392 13.81 16.30 1.72
CA GLU A 392 14.37 15.22 0.89
C GLU A 392 15.47 15.73 -0.05
N THR A 393 15.26 16.91 -0.62
CA THR A 393 16.23 17.56 -1.49
C THR A 393 17.49 17.94 -0.72
N MET A 394 17.36 18.53 0.48
CA MET A 394 18.49 18.86 1.36
C MET A 394 19.27 17.61 1.75
N MET A 395 18.59 16.55 2.20
CA MET A 395 19.24 15.29 2.57
C MET A 395 19.97 14.64 1.39
N ASN A 396 19.36 14.65 0.21
CA ASN A 396 19.97 14.08 -0.99
C ASN A 396 21.18 14.88 -1.48
N THR A 397 21.14 16.22 -1.41
CA THR A 397 22.21 17.08 -1.97
C THR A 397 23.36 17.30 -0.99
N VAL A 398 23.10 17.43 0.29
CA VAL A 398 24.13 17.76 1.29
C VAL A 398 24.57 16.48 2.04
N TRP A 399 23.66 15.85 2.76
CA TRP A 399 23.97 14.71 3.62
C TRP A 399 24.44 13.48 2.81
N LEU A 400 23.65 13.05 1.83
CA LEU A 400 23.95 11.86 1.02
C LEU A 400 25.26 12.05 0.21
N SER A 401 25.54 13.26 -0.27
CA SER A 401 26.76 13.51 -1.04
C SER A 401 28.01 13.26 -0.19
N LYS A 402 27.98 13.66 1.10
CA LYS A 402 29.08 13.42 2.06
C LYS A 402 29.20 11.94 2.40
N VAL A 403 28.09 11.30 2.77
CA VAL A 403 28.04 9.86 3.09
C VAL A 403 28.49 9.01 1.91
N ARG A 404 28.06 9.34 0.69
CA ARG A 404 28.50 8.65 -0.55
C ARG A 404 30.01 8.76 -0.74
N SER A 405 30.57 9.96 -0.53
CA SER A 405 32.01 10.16 -0.64
C SER A 405 32.79 9.34 0.40
N THR A 406 32.29 9.30 1.64
CA THR A 406 32.89 8.50 2.71
C THR A 406 32.80 7.01 2.44
N ILE A 407 31.64 6.52 2.04
CA ILE A 407 31.46 5.10 1.72
C ILE A 407 32.37 4.69 0.56
N ASN A 408 32.50 5.52 -0.48
CA ASN A 408 33.31 5.15 -1.63
C ASN A 408 34.82 5.20 -1.38
N ASN A 409 35.29 6.17 -0.59
CA ASN A 409 36.71 6.49 -0.50
C ASN A 409 37.37 6.11 0.83
N GLN A 410 36.59 6.05 1.92
CA GLN A 410 37.18 5.92 3.27
C GLN A 410 36.73 4.65 3.99
N TRP A 411 35.50 4.14 3.70
CA TRP A 411 34.98 2.99 4.40
C TRP A 411 35.66 1.68 3.97
N ASP A 412 36.21 0.99 4.99
CA ASP A 412 36.69 -0.38 4.84
C ASP A 412 35.56 -1.38 5.10
N ILE A 413 35.44 -2.36 4.21
CA ILE A 413 34.40 -3.40 4.30
C ILE A 413 34.62 -4.32 5.50
N HIS A 414 35.87 -4.50 5.91
CA HIS A 414 36.23 -5.34 7.05
C HIS A 414 35.92 -4.70 8.40
N ASP A 415 35.65 -3.38 8.44
CA ASP A 415 35.14 -2.67 9.60
C ASP A 415 33.71 -2.16 9.30
N PRO A 416 32.68 -2.98 9.51
CA PRO A 416 31.29 -2.61 9.21
C PRO A 416 30.66 -1.70 10.27
N GLU A 417 31.17 -1.74 11.52
CA GLU A 417 30.50 -1.19 12.71
C GLU A 417 30.11 0.28 12.59
N PRO A 418 31.01 1.20 12.17
CA PRO A 418 30.66 2.63 12.08
C PRO A 418 29.53 2.90 11.08
N LEU A 419 29.54 2.22 9.96
CA LEU A 419 28.51 2.41 8.93
C LEU A 419 27.18 1.72 9.28
N VAL A 420 27.21 0.58 9.93
CA VAL A 420 26.03 -0.10 10.49
C VAL A 420 25.37 0.78 11.55
N GLN A 421 26.16 1.39 12.44
CA GLN A 421 25.67 2.32 13.44
C GLN A 421 25.05 3.55 12.77
N LEU A 422 25.72 4.16 11.79
CA LEU A 422 25.15 5.26 11.01
C LEU A 422 23.79 4.90 10.43
N MET A 423 23.70 3.77 9.75
CA MET A 423 22.46 3.38 9.09
C MET A 423 21.33 3.08 10.08
N SER A 424 21.63 2.43 11.21
CA SER A 424 20.63 2.11 12.24
C SER A 424 20.10 3.36 12.97
N GLU A 425 20.98 4.32 13.25
CA GLU A 425 20.58 5.55 13.93
C GLU A 425 19.79 6.51 13.03
N TRP A 426 20.15 6.57 11.75
CA TRP A 426 19.52 7.45 10.78
C TRP A 426 18.28 6.85 10.11
N GLU A 427 18.04 5.55 10.21
CA GLU A 427 16.84 4.90 9.64
C GLU A 427 15.52 5.65 9.95
N PRO A 428 15.23 6.08 11.20
CA PRO A 428 13.97 6.73 11.55
C PRO A 428 13.83 8.17 11.01
N VAL A 429 14.93 8.78 10.58
CA VAL A 429 14.97 10.18 10.11
C VAL A 429 15.07 10.28 8.59
N LEU A 430 15.82 9.36 7.98
CA LEU A 430 16.06 9.38 6.54
C LEU A 430 14.78 9.06 5.73
N PRO A 431 14.55 9.80 4.65
CA PRO A 431 13.58 9.38 3.64
C PRO A 431 13.91 7.99 3.09
N ARG A 432 12.90 7.16 2.96
CA ARG A 432 13.04 5.75 2.58
C ARG A 432 13.80 5.55 1.27
N PHE A 433 13.56 6.41 0.28
CA PHE A 433 14.26 6.29 -1.00
C PHE A 433 15.77 6.57 -0.90
N ILE A 434 16.20 7.48 0.01
CA ILE A 434 17.62 7.76 0.27
C ILE A 434 18.26 6.56 0.96
N PHE A 435 17.58 6.01 1.97
CA PHE A 435 18.03 4.82 2.69
C PHE A 435 18.20 3.62 1.74
N GLU A 436 17.20 3.37 0.88
CA GLU A 436 17.26 2.32 -0.13
C GLU A 436 18.36 2.57 -1.18
N ASN A 437 18.57 3.82 -1.57
CA ASN A 437 19.64 4.18 -2.52
C ASN A 437 21.03 3.84 -1.95
N ILE A 438 21.28 4.20 -0.68
CA ILE A 438 22.55 3.88 -0.01
C ILE A 438 22.77 2.37 0.02
N ILE A 439 21.74 1.62 0.43
CA ILE A 439 21.83 0.16 0.49
C ILE A 439 22.10 -0.43 -0.89
N GLN A 440 21.27 -0.11 -1.89
CA GLN A 440 21.29 -0.79 -3.18
C GLN A 440 22.43 -0.34 -4.08
N GLN A 441 22.83 0.93 -4.02
CA GLN A 441 23.82 1.47 -4.95
C GLN A 441 25.22 1.62 -4.37
N LEU A 442 25.36 1.71 -3.03
CA LEU A 442 26.66 1.94 -2.41
C LEU A 442 27.13 0.75 -1.59
N ILE A 443 26.32 0.27 -0.64
CA ILE A 443 26.74 -0.77 0.30
C ILE A 443 26.72 -2.14 -0.34
N LEU A 444 25.59 -2.56 -0.89
CA LEU A 444 25.39 -3.91 -1.42
C LEU A 444 26.38 -4.27 -2.54
N PRO A 445 26.65 -3.39 -3.54
CA PRO A 445 27.62 -3.70 -4.58
C PRO A 445 29.02 -3.90 -4.05
N LYS A 446 29.46 -3.10 -3.06
CA LYS A 446 30.77 -3.26 -2.41
C LYS A 446 30.86 -4.57 -1.66
N ILE A 447 29.83 -4.92 -0.86
CA ILE A 447 29.78 -6.20 -0.14
C ILE A 447 29.83 -7.37 -1.13
N VAL A 448 29.05 -7.31 -2.22
CA VAL A 448 29.04 -8.35 -3.25
C VAL A 448 30.42 -8.52 -3.87
N GLN A 449 31.07 -7.42 -4.21
CA GLN A 449 32.43 -7.46 -4.76
C GLN A 449 33.43 -8.04 -3.78
N ALA A 450 33.40 -7.59 -2.51
CA ALA A 450 34.28 -8.14 -1.47
C ALA A 450 34.08 -9.64 -1.26
N VAL A 451 32.82 -10.11 -1.28
CA VAL A 451 32.54 -11.55 -1.21
C VAL A 451 33.03 -12.27 -2.47
N GLN A 452 33.00 -11.66 -3.64
CA GLN A 452 33.58 -12.24 -4.85
C GLN A 452 35.10 -12.33 -4.79
N ASP A 453 35.77 -11.36 -4.18
CA ASP A 453 37.21 -11.32 -4.02
C ASP A 453 37.69 -12.19 -2.84
N TRP A 454 36.84 -12.38 -1.82
CA TRP A 454 37.15 -13.17 -0.63
C TRP A 454 37.59 -14.62 -0.93
N ASN A 455 38.68 -15.04 -0.31
CA ASN A 455 39.16 -16.41 -0.40
C ASN A 455 39.22 -17.02 1.03
N PRO A 456 38.44 -18.07 1.31
CA PRO A 456 38.40 -18.71 2.65
C PRO A 456 39.72 -19.27 3.18
N ARG A 457 40.75 -19.39 2.33
CA ARG A 457 42.04 -19.96 2.72
C ARG A 457 43.10 -18.93 3.04
N THR A 458 43.05 -17.77 2.37
CA THR A 458 44.12 -16.79 2.41
C THR A 458 43.78 -15.60 3.30
N ASP A 459 42.50 -15.33 3.46
CA ASP A 459 42.06 -14.15 4.18
C ASP A 459 42.03 -14.42 5.68
N GLU A 460 42.74 -13.58 6.44
CA GLU A 460 42.84 -13.68 7.89
C GLU A 460 41.50 -13.31 8.57
N VAL A 461 40.73 -12.39 7.97
CA VAL A 461 39.44 -11.91 8.53
C VAL A 461 38.33 -12.85 8.13
N MET A 462 37.67 -13.42 9.13
CA MET A 462 36.57 -14.35 8.89
C MET A 462 35.36 -13.61 8.31
N ILE A 463 34.77 -14.14 7.25
CA ILE A 463 33.67 -13.49 6.50
C ILE A 463 32.44 -13.15 7.36
N HIS A 464 32.13 -13.93 8.39
CA HIS A 464 31.00 -13.66 9.26
C HIS A 464 31.17 -12.38 10.10
N THR A 465 32.42 -12.00 10.45
CA THR A 465 32.67 -10.83 11.29
C THR A 465 32.22 -9.52 10.63
N TRP A 466 32.35 -9.42 9.31
CA TRP A 466 31.99 -8.22 8.58
C TRP A 466 30.65 -8.31 7.81
N ILE A 467 30.04 -9.50 7.67
CA ILE A 467 28.71 -9.64 7.05
C ILE A 467 27.59 -9.67 8.08
N HIS A 468 27.78 -10.35 9.24
CA HIS A 468 26.71 -10.50 10.23
C HIS A 468 26.17 -9.17 10.77
N PRO A 469 26.97 -8.14 11.03
CA PRO A 469 26.47 -6.84 11.47
C PRO A 469 25.47 -6.21 10.51
N TRP A 470 25.48 -6.57 9.23
CA TRP A 470 24.55 -6.06 8.23
C TRP A 470 23.19 -6.74 8.22
N LEU A 471 23.03 -7.90 8.86
CA LEU A 471 21.78 -8.67 8.81
C LEU A 471 20.54 -7.91 9.29
N PRO A 472 20.59 -7.12 10.37
CA PRO A 472 19.44 -6.35 10.83
C PRO A 472 18.96 -5.34 9.79
N ILE A 473 19.90 -4.68 9.10
CA ILE A 473 19.65 -3.59 8.14
C ILE A 473 19.26 -4.14 6.78
N LEU A 474 20.06 -5.07 6.23
CA LEU A 474 19.88 -5.56 4.86
C LEU A 474 18.77 -6.63 4.76
N LYS A 475 18.44 -7.29 5.87
CA LYS A 475 17.53 -8.45 5.94
C LYS A 475 18.01 -9.63 5.08
N ALA A 476 17.77 -10.84 5.53
CA ALA A 476 18.29 -12.07 4.92
C ALA A 476 17.90 -12.27 3.44
N TRP A 477 16.74 -11.80 3.02
CA TRP A 477 16.28 -11.98 1.64
C TRP A 477 17.10 -11.22 0.59
N ARG A 478 17.68 -10.05 0.96
CA ARG A 478 18.57 -9.28 0.05
C ARG A 478 19.93 -9.92 -0.10
N LEU A 479 20.34 -10.68 0.90
CA LEU A 479 21.63 -11.37 0.96
C LEU A 479 21.57 -12.83 0.46
N ALA A 480 20.41 -13.29 -0.01
CA ALA A 480 20.21 -14.70 -0.40
C ALA A 480 21.18 -15.15 -1.49
N ASP A 481 21.39 -14.34 -2.51
CA ASP A 481 22.34 -14.63 -3.61
C ASP A 481 23.78 -14.60 -3.12
N LEU A 482 24.10 -13.67 -2.22
CA LEU A 482 25.41 -13.56 -1.59
C LEU A 482 25.71 -14.78 -0.73
N PHE A 483 24.75 -15.24 0.09
CA PHE A 483 24.90 -16.48 0.86
C PHE A 483 25.11 -17.69 -0.04
N THR A 484 24.49 -17.72 -1.21
CA THR A 484 24.72 -18.79 -2.18
C THR A 484 26.15 -18.77 -2.70
N THR A 485 26.68 -17.59 -3.01
CA THR A 485 28.07 -17.41 -3.43
C THR A 485 29.05 -17.83 -2.33
N ILE A 486 28.78 -17.43 -1.08
CA ILE A 486 29.60 -17.82 0.09
C ILE A 486 29.63 -19.35 0.25
N ARG A 487 28.44 -20.00 0.23
CA ARG A 487 28.37 -21.46 0.31
C ARG A 487 29.14 -22.17 -0.82
N GLN A 488 29.05 -21.65 -2.05
CA GLN A 488 29.80 -22.21 -3.19
C GLN A 488 31.30 -22.09 -2.98
N LYS A 489 31.79 -20.94 -2.54
CA LYS A 489 33.22 -20.75 -2.24
C LYS A 489 33.71 -21.65 -1.12
N MET A 490 32.95 -21.73 -0.03
CA MET A 490 33.25 -22.68 1.06
C MET A 490 33.27 -24.13 0.57
N ALA A 491 32.27 -24.52 -0.24
CA ALA A 491 32.21 -25.88 -0.77
C ALA A 491 33.40 -26.21 -1.68
N ILE A 492 33.91 -25.25 -2.45
CA ILE A 492 35.10 -25.45 -3.29
C ILE A 492 36.35 -25.71 -2.41
N VAL A 493 36.51 -24.93 -1.35
CA VAL A 493 37.65 -25.08 -0.43
C VAL A 493 37.55 -26.40 0.34
N LEU A 494 36.36 -26.78 0.79
CA LEU A 494 36.11 -28.03 1.51
C LEU A 494 36.40 -29.31 0.67
N ARG A 495 36.49 -29.22 -0.67
CA ARG A 495 36.89 -30.37 -1.49
C ARG A 495 38.29 -30.88 -1.14
N GLN A 496 39.22 -29.99 -0.76
CA GLN A 496 40.59 -30.32 -0.40
C GLN A 496 40.84 -30.32 1.10
N TRP A 497 39.83 -30.01 1.90
CA TRP A 497 39.88 -29.99 3.35
C TRP A 497 39.86 -31.40 3.94
N HIS A 498 40.55 -31.54 5.07
CA HIS A 498 40.57 -32.77 5.88
C HIS A 498 39.99 -32.49 7.28
N PRO A 499 39.23 -33.42 7.92
CA PRO A 499 38.61 -33.22 9.22
C PRO A 499 39.55 -32.92 10.39
N SER A 500 40.86 -33.22 10.28
CA SER A 500 41.85 -32.79 11.26
C SER A 500 42.04 -31.29 11.39
N ASP A 501 41.59 -30.54 10.40
CA ASP A 501 41.65 -29.08 10.41
C ASP A 501 40.33 -28.51 10.96
N GLU A 502 40.32 -28.02 12.19
CA GLU A 502 39.18 -27.47 12.88
C GLU A 502 38.77 -26.10 12.35
N SER A 503 39.60 -25.45 11.52
CA SER A 503 39.32 -24.09 10.98
C SER A 503 38.00 -24.04 10.21
N ALA A 504 37.65 -25.10 9.49
CA ALA A 504 36.41 -25.18 8.75
C ALA A 504 35.17 -25.10 9.67
N LEU A 505 35.21 -25.71 10.84
CA LEU A 505 34.12 -25.65 11.81
C LEU A 505 33.94 -24.23 12.32
N HIS A 506 35.03 -23.55 12.66
CA HIS A 506 34.97 -22.15 13.13
C HIS A 506 34.41 -21.17 12.09
N ILE A 507 34.67 -21.43 10.82
CA ILE A 507 34.14 -20.60 9.71
C ILE A 507 32.64 -20.87 9.47
N ILE A 508 32.21 -22.12 9.62
CA ILE A 508 30.84 -22.54 9.23
C ILE A 508 29.83 -22.40 10.38
N LEU A 509 30.26 -22.68 11.62
CA LEU A 509 29.37 -22.65 12.79
C LEU A 509 28.58 -21.36 12.96
N PRO A 510 29.14 -20.14 12.76
CA PRO A 510 28.40 -18.89 12.85
C PRO A 510 27.24 -18.74 11.85
N TRP A 511 27.22 -19.54 10.79
CA TRP A 511 26.18 -19.49 9.75
C TRP A 511 24.97 -20.38 10.04
N LYS A 512 25.05 -21.22 11.09
CA LYS A 512 23.99 -22.16 11.45
C LYS A 512 22.64 -21.52 11.64
N ASP A 513 22.60 -20.36 12.32
CA ASP A 513 21.37 -19.65 12.65
C ASP A 513 20.90 -18.69 11.55
N ILE A 514 21.73 -18.45 10.53
CA ILE A 514 21.45 -17.49 9.44
C ILE A 514 20.90 -18.21 8.22
N TRP A 515 21.45 -19.35 7.89
CA TRP A 515 20.95 -20.17 6.79
C TRP A 515 19.68 -20.91 7.22
N THR A 516 18.82 -21.19 6.26
CA THR A 516 17.68 -22.07 6.56
C THR A 516 18.18 -23.48 6.93
N SER A 517 17.45 -24.17 7.80
CA SER A 517 17.81 -25.55 8.22
C SER A 517 18.08 -26.46 7.03
N GLU A 518 17.25 -26.36 5.98
CA GLU A 518 17.43 -27.15 4.75
C GLU A 518 18.72 -26.80 4.01
N GLN A 519 19.09 -25.53 3.94
CA GLN A 519 20.31 -25.07 3.26
C GLN A 519 21.56 -25.53 4.02
N THR A 520 21.53 -25.46 5.35
CA THR A 520 22.60 -25.92 6.20
C THR A 520 22.78 -27.45 6.07
N GLU A 521 21.69 -28.19 6.17
CA GLU A 521 21.71 -29.64 6.04
C GLU A 521 22.22 -30.09 4.65
N GLN A 522 21.71 -29.50 3.57
CA GLN A 522 22.19 -29.79 2.21
C GLN A 522 23.67 -29.46 2.03
N PHE A 523 24.15 -28.36 2.60
CA PHE A 523 25.55 -27.97 2.52
C PHE A 523 26.46 -29.00 3.26
N VAL A 524 26.06 -29.36 4.48
CA VAL A 524 26.79 -30.32 5.32
C VAL A 524 26.79 -31.71 4.70
N LEU A 525 25.64 -32.18 4.21
CA LEU A 525 25.52 -33.48 3.54
C LEU A 525 26.37 -33.58 2.26
N ARG A 526 26.50 -32.48 1.51
CA ARG A 526 27.29 -32.49 0.26
C ARG A 526 28.78 -32.30 0.47
N SER A 527 29.19 -31.45 1.39
CA SER A 527 30.56 -30.95 1.47
C SER A 527 31.35 -31.57 2.63
N ILE A 528 30.68 -31.91 3.73
CA ILE A 528 31.31 -32.33 4.99
C ILE A 528 31.11 -33.82 5.24
N LEU A 529 29.89 -34.33 5.17
CA LEU A 529 29.57 -35.71 5.48
C LEU A 529 30.43 -36.72 4.71
N PRO A 530 30.71 -36.59 3.38
CA PRO A 530 31.55 -37.51 2.67
C PRO A 530 33.00 -37.55 3.21
N LYS A 531 33.49 -36.41 3.69
CA LYS A 531 34.85 -36.34 4.29
C LYS A 531 34.90 -37.04 5.64
N LEU A 532 33.90 -36.78 6.51
CA LEU A 532 33.79 -37.47 7.79
C LEU A 532 33.61 -38.98 7.61
N THR A 533 32.85 -39.41 6.63
CA THR A 533 32.67 -40.83 6.28
C THR A 533 34.00 -41.46 5.87
N ASN A 534 34.74 -40.78 4.98
CA ASN A 534 36.04 -41.31 4.53
C ASN A 534 37.05 -41.39 5.69
N THR A 535 37.15 -40.37 6.53
CA THR A 535 38.03 -40.36 7.70
C THR A 535 37.70 -41.50 8.67
N LEU A 536 36.41 -41.71 9.00
CA LEU A 536 36.00 -42.82 9.84
C LEU A 536 36.23 -44.18 9.17
N ARG A 537 36.11 -44.25 7.84
CA ARG A 537 36.32 -45.49 7.08
C ARG A 537 37.79 -45.83 6.93
N ASP A 538 38.62 -44.86 6.55
CA ASP A 538 39.98 -45.11 6.09
C ASP A 538 41.03 -44.91 7.20
N GLU A 539 40.83 -43.99 8.13
CA GLU A 539 41.82 -43.60 9.15
C GLU A 539 41.47 -44.10 10.56
N PHE A 540 40.19 -44.33 10.85
CA PHE A 540 39.78 -44.79 12.16
C PHE A 540 39.92 -46.33 12.27
N GLU A 541 40.68 -46.79 13.23
CA GLU A 541 40.80 -48.21 13.57
C GLU A 541 40.41 -48.43 15.04
N VAL A 542 39.73 -49.53 15.28
CA VAL A 542 39.39 -49.94 16.66
C VAL A 542 40.46 -50.91 17.16
N ASN A 543 41.28 -50.45 18.13
CA ASN A 543 42.32 -51.24 18.71
C ASN A 543 42.19 -51.29 20.25
N PRO A 544 41.79 -52.42 20.84
CA PRO A 544 41.60 -52.53 22.27
C PRO A 544 42.82 -52.22 23.13
N ARG A 545 44.06 -52.40 22.56
CA ARG A 545 45.31 -52.19 23.28
C ARG A 545 45.82 -50.75 23.22
N ASN A 546 45.67 -50.10 22.10
CA ASN A 546 46.15 -48.74 21.89
C ASN A 546 45.12 -47.99 20.98
N GLN A 547 44.11 -47.42 21.59
CA GLN A 547 43.04 -46.77 20.85
C GLN A 547 43.40 -45.32 20.51
N GLU A 548 43.51 -45.03 19.23
CA GLU A 548 43.56 -43.66 18.71
C GLU A 548 42.14 -43.12 18.49
N LEU A 549 41.85 -41.97 19.07
CA LEU A 549 40.51 -41.36 19.04
C LEU A 549 40.39 -40.17 18.10
N ASP A 550 41.52 -39.68 17.60
CA ASP A 550 41.58 -38.39 16.89
C ASP A 550 40.55 -38.30 15.76
N SER A 551 40.53 -39.32 14.88
CA SER A 551 39.59 -39.37 13.75
C SER A 551 38.12 -39.40 14.18
N LEU A 552 37.80 -40.02 15.31
CA LEU A 552 36.45 -40.03 15.88
C LEU A 552 36.10 -38.66 16.49
N ILE A 553 37.03 -38.05 17.24
CA ILE A 553 36.84 -36.73 17.87
C ILE A 553 36.60 -35.67 16.80
N TRP A 554 37.38 -35.69 15.70
CA TRP A 554 37.15 -34.77 14.57
C TRP A 554 35.72 -34.90 14.00
N CYS A 555 35.20 -36.11 13.90
CA CYS A 555 33.84 -36.34 13.45
C CYS A 555 32.79 -35.89 14.47
N LEU A 556 33.02 -36.12 15.76
CA LEU A 556 32.12 -35.73 16.84
C LEU A 556 32.09 -34.22 17.06
N ALA A 557 33.12 -33.46 16.68
CA ALA A 557 33.14 -32.00 16.71
C ALA A 557 32.01 -31.39 15.85
N TRP A 558 31.55 -32.10 14.80
CA TRP A 558 30.47 -31.66 13.92
C TRP A 558 29.04 -31.98 14.43
N LYS A 559 28.91 -32.53 15.65
CA LYS A 559 27.63 -32.96 16.23
C LYS A 559 26.54 -31.86 16.22
N ASP A 560 26.95 -30.60 16.41
CA ASP A 560 26.03 -29.46 16.46
C ASP A 560 25.55 -29.00 15.08
N MET A 561 26.26 -29.39 14.03
CA MET A 561 25.94 -29.04 12.63
C MET A 561 25.22 -30.20 11.90
N LEU A 562 25.35 -31.41 12.36
CA LEU A 562 24.72 -32.61 11.82
C LEU A 562 23.39 -32.88 12.53
N SER A 563 22.35 -33.29 11.79
CA SER A 563 21.16 -33.80 12.44
C SER A 563 21.47 -35.08 13.21
N GLN A 564 20.79 -35.29 14.34
CA GLN A 564 20.98 -36.50 15.18
C GLN A 564 20.81 -37.78 14.41
N THR A 565 19.93 -37.81 13.42
CA THR A 565 19.71 -38.99 12.56
C THR A 565 20.89 -39.25 11.63
N VAL A 566 21.43 -38.22 10.98
CA VAL A 566 22.55 -38.34 10.05
C VAL A 566 23.83 -38.75 10.79
N LEU A 567 24.11 -38.10 11.93
CA LEU A 567 25.23 -38.45 12.76
C LEU A 567 25.12 -39.90 13.26
N GLY A 568 23.93 -40.31 13.72
CA GLY A 568 23.67 -41.67 14.16
C GLY A 568 23.89 -42.72 13.04
N GLN A 569 23.41 -42.45 11.83
CA GLN A 569 23.62 -43.30 10.66
C GLN A 569 25.12 -43.40 10.27
N LEU A 570 25.81 -42.25 10.31
CA LEU A 570 27.26 -42.24 10.06
C LEU A 570 28.00 -43.15 11.04
N LEU A 571 27.70 -43.02 12.33
CA LEU A 571 28.33 -43.86 13.36
C LEU A 571 27.91 -45.32 13.27
N GLU A 572 26.65 -45.63 12.95
CA GLU A 572 26.17 -46.99 12.74
C GLU A 572 26.95 -47.69 11.60
N ASN A 573 27.13 -47.00 10.49
CA ASN A 573 27.73 -47.56 9.28
C ASN A 573 29.23 -47.64 9.34
N GLU A 574 29.94 -46.64 9.86
CA GLU A 574 31.39 -46.55 9.74
C GLU A 574 32.12 -46.88 11.07
N PHE A 575 31.51 -46.58 12.23
CA PHE A 575 32.08 -46.84 13.53
C PHE A 575 31.63 -48.20 14.09
N PHE A 576 30.31 -48.41 14.25
CA PHE A 576 29.80 -49.61 14.92
C PHE A 576 30.11 -50.89 14.14
N ASN A 577 30.17 -50.86 12.83
CA ASN A 577 30.61 -52.02 12.04
C ASN A 577 32.02 -52.48 12.39
N LYS A 578 32.96 -51.56 12.54
CA LYS A 578 34.34 -51.87 12.94
C LYS A 578 34.41 -52.29 14.40
N TRP A 579 33.69 -51.57 15.26
CA TRP A 579 33.65 -51.85 16.67
C TRP A 579 33.05 -53.23 16.99
N LEU A 580 31.94 -53.59 16.36
CA LEU A 580 31.34 -54.93 16.49
C LEU A 580 32.22 -56.01 15.90
N HIS A 581 32.90 -55.73 14.79
CA HIS A 581 33.83 -56.69 14.20
C HIS A 581 35.04 -57.03 15.16
N VAL A 582 35.62 -56.00 15.76
CA VAL A 582 36.67 -56.18 16.74
C VAL A 582 36.17 -56.89 17.99
N LEU A 583 34.98 -56.51 18.48
CA LEU A 583 34.35 -57.21 19.59
C LEU A 583 34.09 -58.67 19.28
N PHE A 584 33.58 -58.98 18.06
CA PHE A 584 33.36 -60.34 17.60
C PHE A 584 34.69 -61.11 17.51
N GLN A 585 35.77 -60.56 16.94
CA GLN A 585 37.08 -61.16 16.89
C GLN A 585 37.63 -61.46 18.29
N TRP A 586 37.48 -60.52 19.22
CA TRP A 586 37.92 -60.66 20.59
C TRP A 586 37.14 -61.77 21.36
N LEU A 587 35.82 -61.83 21.17
CA LEU A 587 35.01 -62.92 21.74
C LEU A 587 35.19 -64.29 21.08
N SER A 588 35.70 -64.33 19.86
CA SER A 588 36.00 -65.60 19.13
C SER A 588 37.35 -66.19 19.43
N LEU A 589 38.16 -65.57 20.31
CA LEU A 589 39.42 -66.18 20.79
C LEU A 589 39.08 -67.36 21.70
N ASP A 590 40.08 -68.28 21.89
CA ASP A 590 39.93 -69.45 22.78
C ASP A 590 39.49 -69.03 24.19
N ILE A 591 38.51 -69.74 24.77
CA ILE A 591 37.90 -69.49 26.10
C ILE A 591 38.92 -69.24 27.20
N THR A 592 40.11 -69.88 27.10
CA THR A 592 41.22 -69.74 28.07
C THR A 592 41.94 -68.39 27.93
N GLN A 593 41.77 -67.67 26.84
CA GLN A 593 42.44 -66.40 26.55
C GLN A 593 41.55 -65.21 26.63
N VAL A 594 40.22 -65.41 26.71
CA VAL A 594 39.19 -64.28 26.74
C VAL A 594 39.07 -63.83 28.18
N ASN A 595 39.36 -62.54 28.43
CA ASN A 595 39.08 -61.89 29.71
C ASN A 595 37.80 -61.05 29.58
N TYR A 596 36.67 -61.58 30.05
CA TYR A 596 35.36 -60.91 29.99
C TYR A 596 35.32 -59.63 30.79
N ASP A 597 36.10 -59.44 31.86
CA ASP A 597 36.14 -58.18 32.64
C ASP A 597 36.85 -57.06 31.86
N GLU A 598 37.89 -57.40 31.06
CA GLU A 598 38.50 -56.41 30.16
C GLU A 598 37.56 -55.99 29.06
N ILE A 599 36.82 -56.91 28.45
CA ILE A 599 35.81 -56.61 27.43
C ILE A 599 34.68 -55.72 27.98
N ARG A 600 34.23 -56.06 29.19
CA ARG A 600 33.24 -55.26 29.90
C ARG A 600 33.72 -53.83 30.17
N THR A 601 34.98 -53.71 30.66
CA THR A 601 35.57 -52.38 30.94
C THR A 601 35.72 -51.56 29.66
N TRP A 602 36.16 -52.17 28.57
CA TRP A 602 36.31 -51.59 27.25
C TRP A 602 34.94 -51.14 26.68
N TYR A 603 33.90 -51.97 26.82
CA TYR A 603 32.52 -51.62 26.42
C TYR A 603 31.99 -50.41 27.21
N LEU A 604 32.18 -50.43 28.55
CA LEU A 604 31.71 -49.32 29.41
C LEU A 604 32.45 -48.03 29.12
N TRP A 605 33.73 -48.10 28.77
CA TRP A 605 34.55 -46.98 28.41
C TRP A 605 34.04 -46.31 27.13
N TRP A 606 33.72 -47.07 26.10
CA TRP A 606 33.09 -46.54 24.88
C TRP A 606 31.74 -45.91 25.17
N ARG A 607 30.91 -46.56 25.95
CA ARG A 607 29.61 -46.03 26.33
C ARG A 607 29.74 -44.72 27.09
N GLN A 608 30.70 -44.61 28.02
CA GLN A 608 30.96 -43.37 28.74
C GLN A 608 31.50 -42.28 27.82
N LEU A 609 32.35 -42.62 26.84
CA LEU A 609 32.81 -41.67 25.82
C LEU A 609 31.60 -41.07 25.04
N PHE A 610 30.71 -41.89 24.52
CA PHE A 610 29.54 -41.43 23.80
C PHE A 610 28.56 -40.66 24.69
N ASP A 611 28.49 -40.97 25.97
CA ASP A 611 27.69 -40.23 26.95
C ASP A 611 28.22 -38.81 27.17
N SER A 612 29.52 -38.62 27.22
CA SER A 612 30.17 -37.32 27.34
C SER A 612 29.83 -36.37 26.17
N TYR A 613 29.54 -36.90 24.99
CA TYR A 613 29.09 -36.16 23.82
C TYR A 613 27.56 -36.07 23.73
N GLY A 614 26.80 -36.66 24.70
CA GLY A 614 25.33 -36.61 24.73
C GLY A 614 24.64 -37.49 23.66
N LEU A 615 25.36 -38.50 23.12
CA LEU A 615 24.87 -39.35 22.03
C LEU A 615 24.13 -40.60 22.51
N ASN A 616 24.10 -40.90 23.80
CA ASN A 616 23.42 -42.08 24.36
C ASN A 616 21.89 -42.10 24.11
N THR A 617 21.27 -40.97 23.78
CA THR A 617 19.84 -40.88 23.42
C THR A 617 19.61 -41.18 21.93
N ASN A 618 20.63 -41.22 21.11
CA ASN A 618 20.51 -41.48 19.69
C ASN A 618 20.14 -42.94 19.42
N LYS A 619 19.07 -43.16 18.65
CA LYS A 619 18.54 -44.51 18.35
C LYS A 619 19.57 -45.44 17.67
N HIS A 620 20.37 -44.89 16.76
CA HIS A 620 21.39 -45.66 16.02
C HIS A 620 22.55 -46.04 16.92
N VAL A 621 22.99 -45.14 17.79
CA VAL A 621 24.04 -45.40 18.78
C VAL A 621 23.55 -46.42 19.81
N MET A 622 22.35 -46.27 20.32
CA MET A 622 21.74 -47.25 21.23
C MET A 622 21.63 -48.64 20.60
N LYS A 623 21.26 -48.71 19.31
CA LYS A 623 21.21 -49.97 18.56
C LYS A 623 22.57 -50.61 18.49
N GLY A 624 23.61 -49.89 18.09
CA GLY A 624 24.97 -50.40 18.00
C GLY A 624 25.50 -50.96 19.33
N PHE A 625 25.26 -50.24 20.44
CA PHE A 625 25.62 -50.79 21.77
C PHE A 625 24.76 -51.98 22.19
N LYS A 626 23.51 -52.03 21.80
CA LYS A 626 22.64 -53.19 22.04
C LYS A 626 23.13 -54.40 21.24
N ASP A 627 23.45 -54.24 19.98
CA ASP A 627 23.97 -55.29 19.13
C ASP A 627 25.29 -55.83 19.72
N GLY A 628 26.14 -54.98 20.32
CA GLY A 628 27.31 -55.40 21.08
C GLY A 628 27.01 -56.23 22.33
N LEU A 629 25.95 -55.84 23.10
CA LEU A 629 25.53 -56.65 24.24
C LEU A 629 24.94 -58.00 23.80
N ASP A 630 24.19 -58.00 22.68
CA ASP A 630 23.65 -59.25 22.13
C ASP A 630 24.76 -60.18 21.66
N LEU A 631 25.85 -59.66 21.09
CA LEU A 631 27.05 -60.42 20.77
C LEU A 631 27.75 -61.01 22.02
N MET A 632 27.91 -60.20 23.07
CA MET A 632 28.48 -60.68 24.33
C MET A 632 27.62 -61.77 24.98
N ASN A 633 26.28 -61.61 24.96
CA ASN A 633 25.36 -62.60 25.48
C ASN A 633 25.42 -63.93 24.68
N ARG A 634 25.55 -63.86 23.32
CA ARG A 634 25.75 -65.07 22.49
C ARG A 634 27.07 -65.76 22.81
N ALA A 635 28.11 -64.98 23.04
CA ALA A 635 29.44 -65.54 23.44
C ALA A 635 29.36 -66.29 24.75
N LEU A 636 28.61 -65.74 25.74
CA LEU A 636 28.43 -66.40 27.05
C LEU A 636 27.57 -67.66 26.98
N ASN A 637 26.69 -67.77 25.95
CA ASN A 637 25.86 -68.96 25.74
C ASN A 637 26.46 -70.00 24.76
N ASP A 638 27.75 -69.84 24.34
CA ASP A 638 28.41 -70.65 23.31
C ASP A 638 27.69 -70.69 21.92
N GLU A 639 26.91 -69.66 21.61
CA GLU A 639 26.12 -69.56 20.37
C GLU A 639 26.80 -68.72 19.24
N LEU A 640 28.09 -68.43 19.36
CA LEU A 640 28.87 -67.66 18.36
C LEU A 640 29.08 -68.36 17.03
N GLY A 641 28.84 -69.66 16.96
CA GLY A 641 29.10 -70.55 15.80
C GLY A 641 27.84 -70.89 14.96
N THR A 642 26.62 -70.37 15.37
CA THR A 642 25.38 -70.50 14.66
C THR A 642 24.88 -69.15 14.20
#